data_121b084f85dd81f58c0be9d422d56288
#
_entry.id   121b084f85dd81f58c0be9d422d56288
#
_cell.length_a   1.000
_cell.length_b   1.000
_cell.length_c   1.000
_cell.angle_alpha   90.00
_cell.angle_beta   90.00
_cell.angle_gamma   90.00
#
_symmetry.space_group_name_H-M   'P 1'
#
loop_
_entity.id
_entity.type
_entity.pdbx_description
1 polymer ?
#
loop_
_entity_poly.entity_id
_entity_poly.type
_entity_poly.pdbx_seq_one_letter_code
_entity_poly.pdbx_strand_id
1 'polypeptide(L)'
;MLTNLSIKEYIQEVDSDKPAPGGGSVAALVGALGVSLARMYGHLSISKKTFLQLESSIQYNFHKSFEELQICEKRLLELVNEDALLYPRILQAYRLPKDTIEEQNLRNQAIQQATVLAIEGPYAIAKCAYDALLHIDILLPYGNKNVISDAACAIVLLEATIETAIINMEINLASLTNKEKYNDYKQKIITLRKHTKEKKDQLMKLAHPLKIEE
;
A
#
# COMPACT_ATOMS: atom_id res chain seq x y z
N MET A 1 5.54 18.07 -6.40
CA MET A 1 5.22 16.78 -5.77
C MET A 1 3.72 16.58 -5.87
N LEU A 2 3.26 15.38 -6.25
CA LEU A 2 1.83 15.05 -6.37
C LEU A 2 1.08 15.26 -5.05
N THR A 3 1.73 14.94 -3.94
CA THR A 3 1.18 15.13 -2.58
C THR A 3 0.97 16.58 -2.15
N ASN A 4 1.47 17.56 -2.92
CA ASN A 4 1.26 18.99 -2.67
C ASN A 4 0.10 19.57 -3.48
N LEU A 5 -0.51 18.79 -4.36
CA LEU A 5 -1.67 19.18 -5.13
C LEU A 5 -2.93 19.18 -4.25
N SER A 6 -3.89 20.04 -4.57
CA SER A 6 -5.23 19.87 -4.03
C SER A 6 -5.83 18.53 -4.50
N ILE A 7 -6.81 18.00 -3.77
CA ILE A 7 -7.51 16.77 -4.16
C ILE A 7 -8.04 16.86 -5.59
N LYS A 8 -8.60 18.02 -5.96
CA LYS A 8 -9.14 18.26 -7.30
C LYS A 8 -8.05 18.20 -8.37
N GLU A 9 -6.91 18.84 -8.13
CA GLU A 9 -5.78 18.82 -9.07
C GLU A 9 -5.18 17.43 -9.22
N TYR A 10 -5.03 16.67 -8.12
CA TYR A 10 -4.56 15.29 -8.20
C TYR A 10 -5.50 14.42 -9.05
N ILE A 11 -6.82 14.53 -8.84
CA ILE A 11 -7.81 13.80 -9.64
C ILE A 11 -7.70 14.18 -11.13
N GLN A 12 -7.49 15.46 -11.45
CA GLN A 12 -7.29 15.91 -12.83
C GLN A 12 -5.99 15.40 -13.44
N GLU A 13 -4.90 15.26 -12.67
CA GLU A 13 -3.67 14.64 -13.15
C GLU A 13 -3.85 13.15 -13.46
N VAL A 14 -4.65 12.42 -12.67
CA VAL A 14 -4.99 11.02 -12.94
C VAL A 14 -5.93 10.91 -14.15
N ASP A 15 -6.92 11.79 -14.28
CA ASP A 15 -7.86 11.86 -15.41
C ASP A 15 -7.24 12.62 -16.59
N SER A 16 -6.16 12.08 -17.15
CA SER A 16 -5.42 12.67 -18.24
C SER A 16 -4.83 11.61 -19.18
N ASP A 17 -4.29 12.04 -20.32
CA ASP A 17 -3.55 11.19 -21.26
C ASP A 17 -2.08 10.95 -20.87
N LYS A 18 -1.65 11.48 -19.71
CA LYS A 18 -0.32 11.28 -19.18
C LYS A 18 -0.16 9.85 -18.63
N PRO A 19 1.01 9.24 -18.80
CA PRO A 19 1.26 7.88 -18.30
C PRO A 19 1.41 7.80 -16.76
N ALA A 20 1.52 8.93 -16.07
CA ALA A 20 1.63 9.05 -14.62
C ALA A 20 1.03 10.40 -14.15
N PRO A 21 0.40 10.45 -12.94
CA PRO A 21 0.24 9.37 -11.97
C PRO A 21 -0.73 8.29 -12.44
N GLY A 22 -0.42 7.02 -12.16
CA GLY A 22 -1.24 5.85 -12.52
C GLY A 22 -1.70 5.05 -11.31
N GLY A 23 -2.02 3.76 -11.57
CA GLY A 23 -2.61 2.87 -10.57
C GLY A 23 -1.79 2.70 -9.30
N GLY A 24 -0.46 2.68 -9.37
CA GLY A 24 0.42 2.55 -8.20
C GLY A 24 0.38 3.80 -7.31
N SER A 25 0.51 5.00 -7.91
CA SER A 25 0.39 6.26 -7.18
C SER A 25 -0.99 6.40 -6.51
N VAL A 26 -2.08 6.03 -7.23
CA VAL A 26 -3.44 6.03 -6.68
C VAL A 26 -3.57 5.02 -5.53
N ALA A 27 -3.02 3.81 -5.68
CA ALA A 27 -3.02 2.81 -4.61
C ALA A 27 -2.32 3.34 -3.35
N ALA A 28 -1.17 3.97 -3.48
CA ALA A 28 -0.44 4.55 -2.37
C ALA A 28 -1.25 5.65 -1.64
N LEU A 29 -1.96 6.52 -2.39
CA LEU A 29 -2.82 7.54 -1.81
C LEU A 29 -4.02 6.92 -1.07
N VAL A 30 -4.68 5.92 -1.66
CA VAL A 30 -5.79 5.18 -1.02
C VAL A 30 -5.30 4.51 0.26
N GLY A 31 -4.11 3.93 0.24
CA GLY A 31 -3.47 3.34 1.41
C GLY A 31 -3.22 4.37 2.52
N ALA A 32 -2.70 5.55 2.18
CA ALA A 32 -2.49 6.64 3.14
C ALA A 32 -3.81 7.09 3.77
N LEU A 33 -4.90 7.22 3.00
CA LEU A 33 -6.24 7.52 3.51
C LEU A 33 -6.75 6.41 4.43
N GLY A 34 -6.54 5.13 4.06
CA GLY A 34 -6.89 3.99 4.92
C GLY A 34 -6.16 4.03 6.26
N VAL A 35 -4.84 4.30 6.25
CA VAL A 35 -4.06 4.45 7.49
C VAL A 35 -4.54 5.66 8.31
N SER A 36 -4.88 6.78 7.65
CA SER A 36 -5.40 7.98 8.35
C SER A 36 -6.71 7.69 9.08
N LEU A 37 -7.63 6.89 8.49
CA LEU A 37 -8.85 6.42 9.16
C LEU A 37 -8.53 5.51 10.36
N ALA A 38 -7.58 4.59 10.22
CA ALA A 38 -7.13 3.75 11.34
C ALA A 38 -6.54 4.59 12.47
N ARG A 39 -5.80 5.64 12.15
CA ARG A 39 -5.28 6.61 13.14
C ARG A 39 -6.39 7.45 13.77
N MET A 40 -7.38 7.88 13.00
CA MET A 40 -8.56 8.58 13.54
C MET A 40 -9.27 7.70 14.58
N TYR A 41 -9.47 6.41 14.27
CA TYR A 41 -9.99 5.43 15.25
C TYR A 41 -9.12 5.38 16.52
N GLY A 42 -7.80 5.35 16.38
CA GLY A 42 -6.86 5.40 17.51
C GLY A 42 -6.98 6.68 18.33
N HIS A 43 -6.96 7.85 17.70
CA HIS A 43 -7.13 9.15 18.37
C HIS A 43 -8.42 9.22 19.19
N LEU A 44 -9.53 8.73 18.63
CA LEU A 44 -10.84 8.73 19.28
C LEU A 44 -10.99 7.62 20.35
N SER A 45 -9.97 6.78 20.51
CA SER A 45 -9.92 5.71 21.50
C SER A 45 -9.12 6.09 22.75
N ILE A 46 -7.92 6.64 22.58
CA ILE A 46 -6.94 6.85 23.67
C ILE A 46 -7.42 7.78 24.80
N SER A 47 -8.37 8.69 24.52
CA SER A 47 -8.95 9.60 25.50
C SER A 47 -10.14 9.01 26.27
N LYS A 48 -10.61 7.82 25.92
CA LYS A 48 -11.79 7.22 26.56
C LYS A 48 -11.45 6.63 27.92
N LYS A 49 -12.38 6.78 28.89
CA LYS A 49 -12.23 6.19 30.23
C LYS A 49 -11.98 4.68 30.17
N THR A 50 -12.66 3.97 29.24
CA THR A 50 -12.49 2.53 29.02
C THR A 50 -11.06 2.19 28.62
N PHE A 51 -10.41 3.00 27.77
CA PHE A 51 -9.02 2.80 27.39
C PHE A 51 -8.07 3.07 28.54
N LEU A 52 -8.30 4.15 29.29
CA LEU A 52 -7.46 4.55 30.44
C LEU A 52 -7.51 3.56 31.61
N GLN A 53 -8.52 2.67 31.64
CA GLN A 53 -8.66 1.61 32.63
C GLN A 53 -8.03 0.28 32.20
N LEU A 54 -7.50 0.19 30.97
CA LEU A 54 -6.80 -1.01 30.50
C LEU A 54 -5.45 -1.17 31.23
N GLU A 55 -4.95 -2.40 31.22
CA GLU A 55 -3.60 -2.69 31.74
C GLU A 55 -2.54 -1.86 30.98
N SER A 56 -1.51 -1.42 31.70
CA SER A 56 -0.42 -0.59 31.11
C SER A 56 0.28 -1.27 29.94
N SER A 57 0.38 -2.60 29.94
CA SER A 57 0.94 -3.39 28.84
C SER A 57 0.10 -3.27 27.55
N ILE A 58 -1.23 -3.28 27.68
CA ILE A 58 -2.16 -3.12 26.57
C ILE A 58 -2.09 -1.69 26.03
N GLN A 59 -2.12 -0.69 26.92
CA GLN A 59 -1.98 0.71 26.53
C GLN A 59 -0.65 0.96 25.78
N TYR A 60 0.46 0.40 26.30
CA TYR A 60 1.77 0.50 25.64
C TYR A 60 1.77 -0.08 24.23
N ASN A 61 1.25 -1.31 24.05
CA ASN A 61 1.19 -1.96 22.73
C ASN A 61 0.29 -1.20 21.75
N PHE A 62 -0.83 -0.66 22.25
CA PHE A 62 -1.72 0.18 21.47
C PHE A 62 -1.01 1.45 20.99
N HIS A 63 -0.36 2.19 21.89
CA HIS A 63 0.39 3.40 21.53
C HIS A 63 1.51 3.09 20.55
N LYS A 64 2.27 2.02 20.76
CA LYS A 64 3.32 1.61 19.83
C LYS A 64 2.76 1.36 18.43
N SER A 65 1.69 0.58 18.30
CA SER A 65 1.06 0.31 17.00
C SER A 65 0.45 1.56 16.38
N PHE A 66 -0.07 2.47 17.19
CA PHE A 66 -0.57 3.77 16.74
C PHE A 66 0.53 4.66 16.17
N GLU A 67 1.74 4.63 16.71
CA GLU A 67 2.92 5.33 16.17
C GLU A 67 3.41 4.67 14.87
N GLU A 68 3.45 3.33 14.81
CA GLU A 68 3.82 2.61 13.59
C GLU A 68 2.87 2.91 12.42
N LEU A 69 1.57 3.08 12.68
CA LEU A 69 0.63 3.56 11.65
C LEU A 69 1.02 4.93 11.10
N GLN A 70 1.58 5.85 11.90
CA GLN A 70 2.08 7.13 11.42
C GLN A 70 3.27 6.97 10.47
N ILE A 71 4.14 6.00 10.75
CA ILE A 71 5.26 5.69 9.87
C ILE A 71 4.76 5.14 8.54
N CYS A 72 3.77 4.23 8.57
CA CYS A 72 3.11 3.71 7.36
C CYS A 72 2.46 4.83 6.54
N GLU A 73 1.73 5.77 7.18
CA GLU A 73 1.11 6.91 6.50
C GLU A 73 2.12 7.77 5.75
N LYS A 74 3.20 8.16 6.42
CA LYS A 74 4.29 8.95 5.82
C LYS A 74 4.92 8.21 4.64
N ARG A 75 5.21 6.92 4.82
CA ARG A 75 5.81 6.09 3.76
C ARG A 75 4.91 5.96 2.54
N LEU A 76 3.61 5.75 2.73
CA LEU A 76 2.64 5.69 1.63
C LEU A 76 2.55 7.03 0.88
N LEU A 77 2.59 8.17 1.58
CA LEU A 77 2.63 9.49 0.93
C LEU A 77 3.90 9.73 0.13
N GLU A 78 5.07 9.23 0.57
CA GLU A 78 6.29 9.24 -0.24
C GLU A 78 6.13 8.39 -1.49
N LEU A 79 5.57 7.19 -1.34
CA LEU A 79 5.35 6.24 -2.44
C LEU A 79 4.39 6.77 -3.51
N VAL A 80 3.44 7.68 -3.18
CA VAL A 80 2.62 8.40 -4.17
C VAL A 80 3.49 9.09 -5.22
N ASN A 81 4.56 9.77 -4.78
CA ASN A 81 5.46 10.51 -5.68
C ASN A 81 6.49 9.58 -6.35
N GLU A 82 7.01 8.60 -5.61
CA GLU A 82 8.03 7.67 -6.11
C GLU A 82 7.49 6.83 -7.26
N ASP A 83 6.27 6.28 -7.13
CA ASP A 83 5.64 5.45 -8.16
C ASP A 83 5.49 6.20 -9.50
N ALA A 84 5.08 7.46 -9.45
CA ALA A 84 4.93 8.28 -10.64
C ALA A 84 6.25 8.50 -11.42
N LEU A 85 7.40 8.26 -10.79
CA LEU A 85 8.72 8.37 -11.43
C LEU A 85 9.21 7.05 -12.06
N LEU A 86 8.51 5.94 -11.86
CA LEU A 86 8.95 4.62 -12.35
C LEU A 86 8.73 4.46 -13.84
N TYR A 87 7.57 4.87 -14.36
CA TYR A 87 7.26 4.75 -15.79
C TYR A 87 8.20 5.54 -16.69
N PRO A 88 8.55 6.81 -16.40
CA PRO A 88 9.56 7.54 -17.16
C PRO A 88 10.92 6.82 -17.26
N ARG A 89 11.34 6.08 -16.20
CA ARG A 89 12.58 5.30 -16.21
C ARG A 89 12.53 4.14 -17.19
N ILE A 90 11.38 3.45 -17.27
CA ILE A 90 11.16 2.40 -18.27
C ILE A 90 11.27 2.98 -19.68
N LEU A 91 10.59 4.09 -19.95
CA LEU A 91 10.65 4.75 -21.26
C LEU A 91 12.09 5.17 -21.64
N GLN A 92 12.86 5.69 -20.69
CA GLN A 92 14.26 6.06 -20.92
C GLN A 92 15.10 4.83 -21.31
N ALA A 93 14.91 3.69 -20.63
CA ALA A 93 15.60 2.45 -20.98
C ALA A 93 15.25 1.96 -22.39
N TYR A 94 13.98 2.05 -22.80
CA TYR A 94 13.54 1.69 -24.14
C TYR A 94 14.07 2.63 -25.25
N ARG A 95 14.46 3.86 -24.93
CA ARG A 95 15.02 4.86 -25.87
C ARG A 95 16.53 4.73 -26.09
N LEU A 96 17.21 3.86 -25.33
CA LEU A 96 18.65 3.63 -25.53
C LEU A 96 18.94 3.08 -26.93
N PRO A 97 20.12 3.38 -27.52
CA PRO A 97 20.56 2.87 -28.80
C PRO A 97 20.50 1.35 -28.89
N LYS A 98 20.32 0.81 -30.11
CA LYS A 98 20.18 -0.63 -30.39
C LYS A 98 20.82 -1.07 -31.72
N ASP A 99 21.68 -0.26 -32.29
CA ASP A 99 22.22 -0.51 -33.62
C ASP A 99 23.37 -1.52 -33.60
N THR A 100 24.11 -1.59 -32.50
CA THR A 100 25.19 -2.58 -32.28
C THR A 100 24.79 -3.66 -31.26
N ILE A 101 25.50 -4.79 -31.25
CA ILE A 101 25.28 -5.85 -30.25
C ILE A 101 25.54 -5.34 -28.83
N GLU A 102 26.55 -4.51 -28.67
CA GLU A 102 26.88 -3.91 -27.37
C GLU A 102 25.76 -2.98 -26.87
N GLU A 103 25.27 -2.11 -27.73
CA GLU A 103 24.11 -1.24 -27.40
C GLU A 103 22.85 -2.03 -27.08
N GLN A 104 22.57 -3.11 -27.84
CA GLN A 104 21.45 -4.00 -27.55
C GLN A 104 21.58 -4.63 -26.17
N ASN A 105 22.76 -5.09 -25.79
CA ASN A 105 23.02 -5.68 -24.48
C ASN A 105 22.83 -4.65 -23.35
N LEU A 106 23.39 -3.45 -23.49
CA LEU A 106 23.24 -2.36 -22.52
C LEU A 106 21.76 -1.96 -22.37
N ARG A 107 21.07 -1.81 -23.48
CA ARG A 107 19.62 -1.49 -23.50
C ARG A 107 18.80 -2.56 -22.80
N ASN A 108 19.03 -3.83 -23.08
CA ASN A 108 18.32 -4.94 -22.46
C ASN A 108 18.58 -4.99 -20.93
N GLN A 109 19.80 -4.76 -20.50
CA GLN A 109 20.13 -4.64 -19.08
C GLN A 109 19.38 -3.48 -18.42
N ALA A 110 19.37 -2.31 -19.03
CA ALA A 110 18.67 -1.15 -18.51
C ALA A 110 17.15 -1.36 -18.43
N ILE A 111 16.54 -2.02 -19.44
CA ILE A 111 15.12 -2.38 -19.42
C ILE A 111 14.84 -3.34 -18.24
N GLN A 112 15.65 -4.39 -18.06
CA GLN A 112 15.44 -5.33 -16.97
C GLN A 112 15.62 -4.68 -15.59
N GLN A 113 16.57 -3.77 -15.42
CA GLN A 113 16.74 -3.00 -14.18
C GLN A 113 15.53 -2.10 -13.91
N ALA A 114 15.04 -1.38 -14.93
CA ALA A 114 13.85 -0.53 -14.80
C ALA A 114 12.59 -1.37 -14.49
N THR A 115 12.46 -2.56 -15.10
CA THR A 115 11.36 -3.51 -14.82
C THR A 115 11.38 -3.97 -13.36
N VAL A 116 12.55 -4.30 -12.81
CA VAL A 116 12.68 -4.66 -11.38
C VAL A 116 12.18 -3.53 -10.49
N LEU A 117 12.62 -2.29 -10.73
CA LEU A 117 12.16 -1.13 -9.96
C LEU A 117 10.63 -0.93 -10.07
N ALA A 118 10.06 -1.15 -11.27
CA ALA A 118 8.62 -1.07 -11.49
C ALA A 118 7.80 -2.18 -10.81
N ILE A 119 8.45 -3.26 -10.35
CA ILE A 119 7.84 -4.29 -9.49
C ILE A 119 8.04 -3.92 -8.01
N GLU A 120 9.22 -3.45 -7.64
CA GLU A 120 9.57 -3.13 -6.25
C GLU A 120 8.79 -1.96 -5.68
N GLY A 121 8.48 -0.93 -6.49
CA GLY A 121 7.64 0.19 -6.06
C GLY A 121 6.25 -0.25 -5.59
N PRO A 122 5.43 -0.90 -6.43
CA PRO A 122 4.16 -1.46 -6.01
C PRO A 122 4.27 -2.48 -4.88
N TYR A 123 5.33 -3.30 -4.85
CA TYR A 123 5.56 -4.21 -3.72
C TYR A 123 5.74 -3.47 -2.40
N ALA A 124 6.48 -2.36 -2.39
CA ALA A 124 6.64 -1.52 -1.20
C ALA A 124 5.31 -0.91 -0.73
N ILE A 125 4.44 -0.49 -1.67
CA ILE A 125 3.08 -0.01 -1.36
C ILE A 125 2.27 -1.12 -0.69
N ALA A 126 2.21 -2.30 -1.31
CA ALA A 126 1.44 -3.44 -0.80
C ALA A 126 1.95 -3.91 0.57
N LYS A 127 3.27 -3.97 0.75
CA LYS A 127 3.90 -4.35 2.02
C LYS A 127 3.55 -3.35 3.14
N CYS A 128 3.68 -2.05 2.88
CA CYS A 128 3.36 -1.00 3.84
C CYS A 128 1.88 -1.03 4.24
N ALA A 129 0.97 -1.23 3.29
CA ALA A 129 -0.46 -1.37 3.57
C ALA A 129 -0.78 -2.66 4.37
N TYR A 130 -0.08 -3.76 4.11
CA TYR A 130 -0.22 -4.98 4.89
C TYR A 130 0.30 -4.81 6.33
N ASP A 131 1.43 -4.16 6.52
CA ASP A 131 1.97 -3.85 7.85
C ASP A 131 0.96 -2.98 8.64
N ALA A 132 0.28 -2.03 7.99
CA ALA A 132 -0.77 -1.24 8.61
C ALA A 132 -1.96 -2.12 9.08
N LEU A 133 -2.37 -3.15 8.31
CA LEU A 133 -3.39 -4.11 8.77
C LEU A 133 -2.98 -4.86 10.05
N LEU A 134 -1.69 -5.20 10.18
CA LEU A 134 -1.18 -5.85 11.40
C LEU A 134 -1.26 -4.92 12.62
N HIS A 135 -1.04 -3.62 12.44
CA HIS A 135 -1.18 -2.64 13.52
C HIS A 135 -2.64 -2.39 13.88
N ILE A 136 -3.57 -2.39 12.91
CA ILE A 136 -5.02 -2.30 13.19
C ILE A 136 -5.47 -3.48 14.04
N ASP A 137 -4.94 -4.69 13.83
CA ASP A 137 -5.26 -5.89 14.62
C ASP A 137 -5.01 -5.68 16.12
N ILE A 138 -3.98 -4.92 16.46
CA ILE A 138 -3.65 -4.60 17.86
C ILE A 138 -4.58 -3.51 18.44
N LEU A 139 -5.01 -2.55 17.63
CA LEU A 139 -5.87 -1.46 18.07
C LEU A 139 -7.34 -1.89 18.25
N LEU A 140 -7.80 -2.74 17.35
CA LEU A 140 -9.23 -3.03 17.16
C LEU A 140 -9.95 -3.59 18.40
N PRO A 141 -9.36 -4.51 19.18
CA PRO A 141 -10.03 -5.06 20.36
C PRO A 141 -10.30 -4.04 21.49
N TYR A 142 -9.45 -3.01 21.57
CA TYR A 142 -9.38 -2.09 22.70
C TYR A 142 -9.87 -0.67 22.39
N GLY A 143 -10.16 -0.40 21.15
CA GLY A 143 -10.55 0.95 20.71
C GLY A 143 -12.05 1.26 20.94
N ASN A 144 -12.43 2.46 20.57
CA ASN A 144 -13.76 3.01 20.75
C ASN A 144 -14.79 2.38 19.79
N LYS A 145 -15.71 1.61 20.33
CA LYS A 145 -16.75 0.91 19.54
C LYS A 145 -17.69 1.85 18.78
N ASN A 146 -17.85 3.11 19.23
CA ASN A 146 -18.73 4.07 18.56
C ASN A 146 -18.19 4.58 17.20
N VAL A 147 -16.90 4.37 16.93
CA VAL A 147 -16.23 4.75 15.68
C VAL A 147 -15.57 3.55 15.00
N ILE A 148 -16.07 2.36 15.27
CA ILE A 148 -15.53 1.11 14.71
C ILE A 148 -15.69 1.05 13.19
N SER A 149 -16.67 1.77 12.63
CA SER A 149 -16.87 1.92 11.18
C SER A 149 -15.66 2.52 10.48
N ASP A 150 -14.95 3.46 11.12
CA ASP A 150 -13.74 4.07 10.54
C ASP A 150 -12.61 3.03 10.44
N ALA A 151 -12.48 2.17 11.46
CA ALA A 151 -11.54 1.05 11.40
C ALA A 151 -11.94 0.02 10.33
N ALA A 152 -13.23 -0.29 10.16
CA ALA A 152 -13.72 -1.17 9.10
C ALA A 152 -13.44 -0.59 7.70
N CYS A 153 -13.71 0.70 7.49
CA CYS A 153 -13.36 1.40 6.24
C CYS A 153 -11.85 1.38 5.98
N ALA A 154 -11.02 1.60 7.01
CA ALA A 154 -9.57 1.52 6.89
C ALA A 154 -9.11 0.14 6.38
N ILE A 155 -9.65 -0.95 6.92
CA ILE A 155 -9.34 -2.32 6.52
C ILE A 155 -9.67 -2.55 5.05
N VAL A 156 -10.84 -2.10 4.58
CA VAL A 156 -11.28 -2.24 3.17
C VAL A 156 -10.38 -1.44 2.24
N LEU A 157 -10.03 -0.20 2.59
CA LEU A 157 -9.14 0.64 1.78
C LEU A 157 -7.72 0.06 1.69
N LEU A 158 -7.21 -0.51 2.78
CA LEU A 158 -5.89 -1.15 2.78
C LEU A 158 -5.88 -2.45 1.96
N GLU A 159 -6.94 -3.26 2.02
CA GLU A 159 -7.09 -4.42 1.14
C GLU A 159 -7.09 -3.98 -0.34
N ALA A 160 -7.90 -2.98 -0.69
CA ALA A 160 -7.95 -2.44 -2.05
C ALA A 160 -6.58 -1.91 -2.50
N THR A 161 -5.85 -1.24 -1.62
CA THR A 161 -4.48 -0.76 -1.87
C THR A 161 -3.55 -1.93 -2.20
N ILE A 162 -3.57 -2.99 -1.40
CA ILE A 162 -2.71 -4.16 -1.60
C ILE A 162 -3.04 -4.84 -2.92
N GLU A 163 -4.31 -5.08 -3.23
CA GLU A 163 -4.72 -5.75 -4.47
C GLU A 163 -4.38 -4.89 -5.70
N THR A 164 -4.63 -3.58 -5.66
CA THR A 164 -4.25 -2.67 -6.75
C THR A 164 -2.74 -2.66 -6.97
N ALA A 165 -1.96 -2.63 -5.90
CA ALA A 165 -0.49 -2.70 -6.00
C ALA A 165 -0.03 -4.06 -6.58
N ILE A 166 -0.65 -5.17 -6.19
CA ILE A 166 -0.37 -6.50 -6.75
C ILE A 166 -0.65 -6.54 -8.26
N ILE A 167 -1.76 -5.96 -8.74
CA ILE A 167 -2.06 -5.86 -10.17
C ILE A 167 -0.93 -5.13 -10.91
N ASN A 168 -0.41 -4.04 -10.34
CA ASN A 168 0.73 -3.31 -10.90
C ASN A 168 2.04 -4.13 -10.88
N MET A 169 2.24 -4.98 -9.89
CA MET A 169 3.37 -5.92 -9.90
C MET A 169 3.22 -6.96 -11.02
N GLU A 170 2.03 -7.55 -11.18
CA GLU A 170 1.75 -8.62 -12.16
C GLU A 170 1.97 -8.15 -13.60
N ILE A 171 1.53 -6.93 -13.96
CA ILE A 171 1.73 -6.40 -15.31
C ILE A 171 3.23 -6.21 -15.63
N ASN A 172 4.02 -5.73 -14.67
CA ASN A 172 5.46 -5.54 -14.85
C ASN A 172 6.22 -6.88 -14.81
N LEU A 173 5.76 -7.84 -14.00
CA LEU A 173 6.36 -9.17 -13.88
C LEU A 173 6.38 -9.92 -15.22
N ALA A 174 5.37 -9.71 -16.07
CA ALA A 174 5.30 -10.33 -17.40
C ALA A 174 6.49 -9.97 -18.32
N SER A 175 7.15 -8.82 -18.07
CA SER A 175 8.31 -8.34 -18.83
C SER A 175 9.66 -8.74 -18.22
N LEU A 176 9.67 -9.44 -17.08
CA LEU A 176 10.90 -9.84 -16.41
C LEU A 176 11.44 -11.15 -17.00
N THR A 177 12.67 -11.12 -17.53
CA THR A 177 13.30 -12.27 -18.20
C THR A 177 14.08 -13.16 -17.24
N ASN A 178 14.55 -12.65 -16.12
CA ASN A 178 15.27 -13.41 -15.10
C ASN A 178 14.28 -14.36 -14.38
N LYS A 179 14.38 -15.66 -14.63
CA LYS A 179 13.48 -16.68 -14.08
C LYS A 179 13.51 -16.80 -12.55
N GLU A 180 14.66 -16.60 -11.93
CA GLU A 180 14.80 -16.65 -10.47
C GLU A 180 14.03 -15.49 -9.82
N LYS A 181 14.29 -14.25 -10.26
CA LYS A 181 13.55 -13.07 -9.80
C LYS A 181 12.07 -13.16 -10.10
N TYR A 182 11.70 -13.65 -11.28
CA TYR A 182 10.30 -13.88 -11.65
C TYR A 182 9.60 -14.78 -10.63
N ASN A 183 10.20 -15.93 -10.30
CA ASN A 183 9.63 -16.88 -9.36
C ASN A 183 9.56 -16.30 -7.93
N ASP A 184 10.57 -15.55 -7.50
CA ASP A 184 10.59 -14.87 -6.20
C ASP A 184 9.42 -13.86 -6.08
N TYR A 185 9.26 -12.95 -7.05
CA TYR A 185 8.16 -11.99 -7.04
C TYR A 185 6.79 -12.66 -7.17
N LYS A 186 6.67 -13.69 -8.00
CA LYS A 186 5.43 -14.49 -8.10
C LYS A 186 5.06 -15.09 -6.75
N GLN A 187 6.01 -15.65 -6.02
CA GLN A 187 5.76 -16.22 -4.69
C GLN A 187 5.39 -15.12 -3.67
N LYS A 188 6.05 -13.97 -3.71
CA LYS A 188 5.68 -12.80 -2.88
C LYS A 188 4.24 -12.36 -3.13
N ILE A 189 3.80 -12.27 -4.39
CA ILE A 189 2.43 -11.93 -4.78
C ILE A 189 1.42 -12.93 -4.19
N ILE A 190 1.65 -14.23 -4.41
CA ILE A 190 0.76 -15.29 -3.92
C ILE A 190 0.64 -15.25 -2.39
N THR A 191 1.78 -15.13 -1.71
CA THR A 191 1.82 -15.09 -0.25
C THR A 191 1.11 -13.87 0.30
N LEU A 192 1.38 -12.69 -0.27
CA LEU A 192 0.80 -11.44 0.18
C LEU A 192 -0.73 -11.41 -0.04
N ARG A 193 -1.21 -11.85 -1.21
CA ARG A 193 -2.65 -11.95 -1.50
C ARG A 193 -3.37 -12.88 -0.53
N LYS A 194 -2.77 -14.06 -0.25
CA LYS A 194 -3.33 -15.02 0.71
C LYS A 194 -3.39 -14.42 2.12
N HIS A 195 -2.28 -13.89 2.63
CA HIS A 195 -2.22 -13.33 3.97
C HIS A 195 -3.13 -12.12 4.14
N THR A 196 -3.24 -11.27 3.11
CA THR A 196 -4.15 -10.11 3.12
C THR A 196 -5.59 -10.55 3.27
N LYS A 197 -6.03 -11.54 2.49
CA LYS A 197 -7.39 -12.07 2.56
C LYS A 197 -7.69 -12.65 3.97
N GLU A 198 -6.80 -13.50 4.47
CA GLU A 198 -6.95 -14.09 5.81
C GLU A 198 -7.02 -13.02 6.91
N LYS A 199 -6.13 -12.02 6.86
CA LYS A 199 -6.08 -10.94 7.83
C LYS A 199 -7.32 -10.03 7.75
N LYS A 200 -7.72 -9.64 6.54
CA LYS A 200 -8.95 -8.85 6.33
C LYS A 200 -10.18 -9.58 6.87
N ASP A 201 -10.35 -10.87 6.54
CA ASP A 201 -11.50 -11.65 7.01
C ASP A 201 -11.52 -11.79 8.54
N GLN A 202 -10.35 -11.93 9.17
CA GLN A 202 -10.21 -11.92 10.62
C GLN A 202 -10.64 -10.57 11.22
N LEU A 203 -10.09 -9.45 10.69
CA LEU A 203 -10.33 -8.11 11.21
C LEU A 203 -11.79 -7.68 11.02
N MET A 204 -12.40 -8.00 9.87
CA MET A 204 -13.79 -7.64 9.59
C MET A 204 -14.79 -8.34 10.52
N LYS A 205 -14.49 -9.55 11.02
CA LYS A 205 -15.30 -10.20 12.07
C LYS A 205 -15.35 -9.39 13.36
N LEU A 206 -14.30 -8.62 13.65
CA LEU A 206 -14.20 -7.77 14.83
C LEU A 206 -14.73 -6.35 14.60
N ALA A 207 -14.54 -5.83 13.37
CA ALA A 207 -14.82 -4.45 12.99
C ALA A 207 -16.22 -4.24 12.42
N HIS A 208 -16.99 -5.30 12.11
CA HIS A 208 -18.30 -5.13 11.50
C HIS A 208 -19.28 -4.47 12.47
N PRO A 209 -19.85 -3.29 12.13
CA PRO A 209 -20.70 -2.53 13.06
C PRO A 209 -22.05 -3.22 13.35
N LEU A 210 -22.52 -4.05 12.44
CA LEU A 210 -23.74 -4.84 12.56
C LEU A 210 -23.40 -6.32 12.39
N LYS A 211 -23.76 -7.14 13.35
CA LYS A 211 -23.84 -8.60 13.16
C LYS A 211 -25.14 -8.88 12.39
N ILE A 212 -25.08 -8.76 11.07
CA ILE A 212 -26.15 -9.25 10.20
C ILE A 212 -25.95 -10.75 10.15
N GLU A 213 -26.81 -11.50 10.84
CA GLU A 213 -26.90 -12.96 10.71
C GLU A 213 -27.37 -13.25 9.27
N GLU A 214 -26.57 -14.04 8.51
CA GLU A 214 -26.96 -14.57 7.21
C GLU A 214 -28.04 -15.63 7.32
#